data_ff80fb355ba3cc225d1c9b670fb170d2
#
_entry.id   ff80fb355ba3cc225d1c9b670fb170d2
#
_cell.length_a   1.000
_cell.length_b   1.000
_cell.length_c   1.000
_cell.angle_alpha   90.00
_cell.angle_beta   90.00
_cell.angle_gamma   90.00
#
_symmetry.space_group_name_H-M   'P 1'
#
loop_
_entity.id
_entity.type
_entity.pdbx_description
1 polymer ?
#
loop_
_entity_poly.entity_id
_entity_poly.type
_entity_poly.pdbx_seq_one_letter_code
_entity_poly.pdbx_strand_id
1 'polypeptide(L)'
;MQQIFINGAFIDGAVDAVREVVNPATLERLDTVPDCGAEDVDRAVGAARAAQPEWQALPAAHKGARLQDIGARVRAQGKDLAILLTRESGKPLCESADCVAAVVMMFEAGSALMREGAGAPDRSAGVIAAMTPYNFPLLFMASAVVSALTAGQAIVCKPAHQNPLTSLRLAAAFDALPAGTVNVITGGADTGSALARHPGVTQIRFTGSAAVGHKIAATSADRRVDLELGCVGALIVCADADLEVTVPAIAWARLFNGGQVCTSGKHLYVERSIAEEFVERMHQCIGFLDVDDPIKRPTDIGPLISLEAANRVEDQVGRSLREGAKLILGGRRFRPSGLPGHFFQPTILTSVPVGGVPMREEILGPVLTITPVTDATEAIRLSDAAVRGGVSLYTRDSQAAMKLLPNNEPGTFRINDPVVGNAGPYGGMRHRDIRHLLGRGAQDYIAAALQRKTWWFPYQSREMR
;
A
#
# COMPACT_ATOMS: atom_id res chain seq x y z
N MET A 1 -18.99 15.84 -12.73
CA MET A 1 -17.75 16.29 -12.04
C MET A 1 -17.94 16.13 -10.55
N GLN A 2 -17.00 15.47 -9.88
CA GLN A 2 -17.01 15.36 -8.43
C GLN A 2 -16.51 16.65 -7.78
N GLN A 3 -16.81 16.81 -6.50
CA GLN A 3 -16.38 17.93 -5.66
C GLN A 3 -15.30 17.47 -4.67
N ILE A 4 -14.49 18.38 -4.17
CA ILE A 4 -13.55 18.15 -3.05
C ILE A 4 -14.28 18.32 -1.71
N PHE A 5 -13.75 17.69 -0.65
CA PHE A 5 -14.36 17.77 0.68
C PHE A 5 -13.51 18.67 1.59
N ILE A 6 -14.03 19.85 1.91
CA ILE A 6 -13.37 20.82 2.78
C ILE A 6 -14.38 21.38 3.79
N ASN A 7 -13.94 21.50 5.03
CA ASN A 7 -14.73 22.10 6.12
C ASN A 7 -16.10 21.44 6.32
N GLY A 8 -16.16 20.10 6.21
CA GLY A 8 -17.38 19.34 6.42
C GLY A 8 -18.36 19.32 5.25
N ALA A 9 -18.00 19.90 4.11
CA ALA A 9 -18.86 20.00 2.94
C ALA A 9 -18.14 19.63 1.65
N PHE A 10 -18.90 19.13 0.68
CA PHE A 10 -18.44 18.99 -0.70
C PHE A 10 -18.56 20.35 -1.41
N ILE A 11 -17.48 20.82 -2.00
CA ILE A 11 -17.37 22.11 -2.67
C ILE A 11 -16.60 21.99 -3.99
N ASP A 12 -16.81 22.91 -4.88
CA ASP A 12 -16.06 22.98 -6.13
C ASP A 12 -14.61 23.44 -5.88
N GLY A 13 -13.70 23.01 -6.74
CA GLY A 13 -12.32 23.52 -6.73
C GLY A 13 -12.27 25.01 -7.07
N ALA A 14 -11.23 25.68 -6.62
CA ALA A 14 -11.02 27.11 -6.87
C ALA A 14 -10.71 27.44 -8.33
N VAL A 15 -10.27 26.44 -9.11
CA VAL A 15 -9.93 26.60 -10.54
C VAL A 15 -10.73 25.60 -11.37
N ASP A 16 -11.01 25.98 -12.62
CA ASP A 16 -11.76 25.12 -13.58
C ASP A 16 -10.94 23.92 -14.11
N ALA A 17 -9.69 23.79 -13.69
CA ALA A 17 -8.85 22.68 -14.09
C ALA A 17 -9.36 21.35 -13.51
N VAL A 18 -9.54 20.36 -14.37
CA VAL A 18 -10.05 19.04 -14.01
C VAL A 18 -9.15 17.91 -14.48
N ARG A 19 -9.25 16.79 -13.80
CA ARG A 19 -8.62 15.52 -14.17
C ARG A 19 -9.69 14.47 -14.44
N GLU A 20 -9.49 13.73 -15.52
CA GLU A 20 -10.32 12.55 -15.80
C GLU A 20 -9.88 11.37 -14.94
N VAL A 21 -10.86 10.62 -14.45
CA VAL A 21 -10.67 9.32 -13.81
C VAL A 21 -11.20 8.26 -14.74
N VAL A 22 -10.36 7.31 -15.09
CA VAL A 22 -10.61 6.31 -16.12
C VAL A 22 -10.61 4.91 -15.50
N ASN A 23 -11.52 4.07 -15.96
CA ASN A 23 -11.48 2.64 -15.62
C ASN A 23 -10.29 1.97 -16.34
N PRO A 24 -9.29 1.41 -15.64
CA PRO A 24 -8.11 0.84 -16.27
C PRO A 24 -8.38 -0.46 -17.06
N ALA A 25 -9.56 -1.09 -16.88
CA ALA A 25 -9.97 -2.28 -17.63
C ALA A 25 -10.64 -1.94 -18.97
N THR A 26 -11.55 -0.97 -18.98
CA THR A 26 -12.38 -0.62 -20.13
C THR A 26 -11.92 0.65 -20.85
N LEU A 27 -11.09 1.46 -20.21
CA LEU A 27 -10.67 2.81 -20.61
C LEU A 27 -11.83 3.82 -20.70
N GLU A 28 -12.99 3.49 -20.17
CA GLU A 28 -14.10 4.41 -20.04
C GLU A 28 -13.82 5.48 -18.98
N ARG A 29 -14.20 6.71 -19.25
CA ARG A 29 -14.18 7.78 -18.28
C ARG A 29 -15.27 7.52 -17.22
N LEU A 30 -14.85 7.37 -15.96
CA LEU A 30 -15.75 7.22 -14.83
C LEU A 30 -16.32 8.55 -14.38
N ASP A 31 -15.47 9.55 -14.21
CA ASP A 31 -15.84 10.90 -13.83
C ASP A 31 -14.67 11.87 -14.04
N THR A 32 -14.85 13.14 -13.64
CA THR A 32 -13.81 14.13 -13.51
C THR A 32 -13.74 14.67 -12.08
N VAL A 33 -12.55 15.06 -11.65
CA VAL A 33 -12.28 15.67 -10.33
C VAL A 33 -11.54 16.99 -10.51
N PRO A 34 -11.66 17.97 -9.59
CA PRO A 34 -10.84 19.16 -9.62
C PRO A 34 -9.34 18.84 -9.60
N ASP A 35 -8.54 19.56 -10.38
CA ASP A 35 -7.08 19.56 -10.25
C ASP A 35 -6.67 20.74 -9.36
N CYS A 36 -6.77 20.52 -8.03
CA CYS A 36 -6.64 21.56 -7.02
C CYS A 36 -5.30 22.31 -7.09
N GLY A 37 -5.37 23.62 -6.97
CA GLY A 37 -4.22 24.51 -6.90
C GLY A 37 -3.83 24.89 -5.46
N ALA A 38 -2.96 25.89 -5.34
CA ALA A 38 -2.50 26.43 -4.06
C ALA A 38 -3.65 26.99 -3.21
N GLU A 39 -4.64 27.63 -3.84
CA GLU A 39 -5.81 28.19 -3.16
C GLU A 39 -6.64 27.11 -2.46
N ASP A 40 -6.89 25.97 -3.11
CA ASP A 40 -7.60 24.85 -2.49
C ASP A 40 -6.81 24.23 -1.34
N VAL A 41 -5.48 24.18 -1.48
CA VAL A 41 -4.59 23.76 -0.40
C VAL A 41 -4.70 24.71 0.79
N ASP A 42 -4.67 26.03 0.56
CA ASP A 42 -4.81 27.05 1.61
C ASP A 42 -6.17 26.92 2.31
N ARG A 43 -7.27 26.75 1.56
CA ARG A 43 -8.62 26.54 2.10
C ARG A 43 -8.68 25.28 2.99
N ALA A 44 -8.12 24.15 2.52
CA ALA A 44 -8.14 22.88 3.24
C ALA A 44 -7.30 22.93 4.51
N VAL A 45 -6.08 23.48 4.44
CA VAL A 45 -5.19 23.61 5.60
C VAL A 45 -5.72 24.63 6.58
N GLY A 46 -6.29 25.73 6.10
CA GLY A 46 -6.96 26.74 6.93
C GLY A 46 -8.11 26.13 7.74
N ALA A 47 -8.99 25.37 7.09
CA ALA A 47 -10.08 24.65 7.75
C ALA A 47 -9.56 23.63 8.79
N ALA A 48 -8.52 22.87 8.46
CA ALA A 48 -7.92 21.89 9.37
C ALA A 48 -7.33 22.57 10.62
N ARG A 49 -6.63 23.69 10.44
CA ARG A 49 -6.07 24.48 11.57
C ARG A 49 -7.15 25.04 12.50
N ALA A 50 -8.24 25.52 11.92
CA ALA A 50 -9.36 26.06 12.71
C ALA A 50 -10.08 24.97 13.52
N ALA A 51 -10.25 23.77 12.95
CA ALA A 51 -10.95 22.66 13.59
C ALA A 51 -10.12 21.89 14.62
N GLN A 52 -8.78 21.90 14.49
CA GLN A 52 -7.90 21.07 15.30
C GLN A 52 -8.04 21.28 16.82
N PRO A 53 -8.13 22.50 17.37
CA PRO A 53 -8.29 22.70 18.81
C PRO A 53 -9.60 22.11 19.37
N GLU A 54 -10.71 22.26 18.63
CA GLU A 54 -12.00 21.67 18.99
C GLU A 54 -11.91 20.15 19.03
N TRP A 55 -11.38 19.53 17.98
CA TRP A 55 -11.17 18.10 17.93
C TRP A 55 -10.28 17.61 19.07
N GLN A 56 -9.17 18.29 19.33
CA GLN A 56 -8.24 17.93 20.39
C GLN A 56 -8.89 17.96 21.77
N ALA A 57 -9.73 18.96 22.03
CA ALA A 57 -10.42 19.17 23.31
C ALA A 57 -11.52 18.14 23.60
N LEU A 58 -12.04 17.42 22.58
CA LEU A 58 -13.08 16.43 22.79
C LEU A 58 -12.60 15.30 23.69
N PRO A 59 -13.44 14.83 24.64
CA PRO A 59 -13.15 13.64 25.45
C PRO A 59 -12.89 12.40 24.57
N ALA A 60 -11.99 11.52 25.01
CA ALA A 60 -11.61 10.31 24.27
C ALA A 60 -12.83 9.42 23.92
N ALA A 61 -13.79 9.28 24.84
CA ALA A 61 -15.03 8.54 24.59
C ALA A 61 -15.85 9.12 23.42
N HIS A 62 -15.92 10.44 23.31
CA HIS A 62 -16.62 11.11 22.20
C HIS A 62 -15.88 10.91 20.87
N LYS A 63 -14.54 11.02 20.86
CA LYS A 63 -13.72 10.70 19.68
C LYS A 63 -13.94 9.25 19.25
N GLY A 64 -13.94 8.32 20.21
CA GLY A 64 -14.21 6.90 19.95
C GLY A 64 -15.59 6.66 19.33
N ALA A 65 -16.62 7.33 19.83
CA ALA A 65 -17.98 7.24 19.27
C ALA A 65 -18.06 7.73 17.82
N ARG A 66 -17.36 8.84 17.49
CA ARG A 66 -17.28 9.35 16.12
C ARG A 66 -16.58 8.38 15.18
N LEU A 67 -15.46 7.78 15.61
CA LEU A 67 -14.76 6.76 14.82
C LEU A 67 -15.65 5.52 14.57
N GLN A 68 -16.42 5.10 15.57
CA GLN A 68 -17.37 3.99 15.43
C GLN A 68 -18.48 4.31 14.42
N ASP A 69 -19.04 5.53 14.45
CA ASP A 69 -20.06 5.99 13.51
C ASP A 69 -19.50 6.00 12.07
N ILE A 70 -18.30 6.51 11.86
CA ILE A 70 -17.63 6.45 10.55
C ILE A 70 -17.51 5.01 10.06
N GLY A 71 -17.04 4.08 10.91
CA GLY A 71 -16.95 2.65 10.57
C GLY A 71 -18.30 2.05 10.16
N ALA A 72 -19.37 2.39 10.88
CA ALA A 72 -20.73 1.95 10.56
C ALA A 72 -21.24 2.49 9.20
N ARG A 73 -20.96 3.77 8.90
CA ARG A 73 -21.32 4.39 7.60
C ARG A 73 -20.54 3.78 6.44
N VAL A 74 -19.25 3.50 6.62
CA VAL A 74 -18.43 2.79 5.62
C VAL A 74 -19.00 1.39 5.37
N ARG A 75 -19.35 0.66 6.43
CA ARG A 75 -19.96 -0.67 6.32
C ARG A 75 -21.29 -0.63 5.54
N ALA A 76 -22.12 0.35 5.81
CA ALA A 76 -23.41 0.52 5.14
C ALA A 76 -23.26 0.76 3.62
N GLN A 77 -22.19 1.41 3.18
CA GLN A 77 -21.86 1.68 1.78
C GLN A 77 -20.88 0.62 1.19
N GLY A 78 -20.60 -0.46 1.90
CA GLY A 78 -19.49 -1.36 1.60
C GLY A 78 -19.52 -1.94 0.18
N LYS A 79 -20.70 -2.35 -0.31
CA LYS A 79 -20.85 -2.88 -1.67
C LYS A 79 -20.54 -1.84 -2.75
N ASP A 80 -21.07 -0.63 -2.60
CA ASP A 80 -20.90 0.43 -3.59
C ASP A 80 -19.45 0.95 -3.61
N LEU A 81 -18.81 1.04 -2.43
CA LEU A 81 -17.39 1.36 -2.30
C LEU A 81 -16.50 0.30 -2.95
N ALA A 82 -16.81 -0.99 -2.77
CA ALA A 82 -16.04 -2.07 -3.40
C ALA A 82 -16.16 -2.03 -4.93
N ILE A 83 -17.36 -1.83 -5.46
CA ILE A 83 -17.59 -1.70 -6.90
C ILE A 83 -16.85 -0.48 -7.46
N LEU A 84 -16.93 0.67 -6.79
CA LEU A 84 -16.24 1.88 -7.23
C LEU A 84 -14.72 1.69 -7.19
N LEU A 85 -14.17 1.09 -6.11
CA LEU A 85 -12.76 0.78 -5.99
C LEU A 85 -12.28 -0.13 -7.12
N THR A 86 -13.04 -1.18 -7.44
CA THR A 86 -12.74 -2.07 -8.57
C THR A 86 -12.71 -1.30 -9.88
N ARG A 87 -13.70 -0.45 -10.13
CA ARG A 87 -13.80 0.28 -11.41
C ARG A 87 -12.68 1.31 -11.59
N GLU A 88 -12.26 2.00 -10.53
CA GLU A 88 -11.23 3.05 -10.65
C GLU A 88 -9.79 2.53 -10.49
N SER A 89 -9.58 1.34 -9.88
CA SER A 89 -8.24 0.80 -9.63
C SER A 89 -7.90 -0.42 -10.47
N GLY A 90 -8.90 -1.11 -11.02
CA GLY A 90 -8.72 -2.40 -11.71
C GLY A 90 -8.53 -3.59 -10.78
N LYS A 91 -8.63 -3.39 -9.46
CA LYS A 91 -8.55 -4.46 -8.45
C LYS A 91 -9.74 -5.41 -8.57
N PRO A 92 -9.57 -6.75 -8.48
CA PRO A 92 -10.68 -7.70 -8.44
C PRO A 92 -11.71 -7.36 -7.35
N LEU A 93 -12.98 -7.58 -7.63
CA LEU A 93 -14.08 -7.17 -6.74
C LEU A 93 -14.01 -7.82 -5.36
N CYS A 94 -13.57 -9.07 -5.26
CA CYS A 94 -13.34 -9.75 -3.97
C CYS A 94 -12.28 -9.02 -3.13
N GLU A 95 -11.15 -8.67 -3.74
CA GLU A 95 -10.08 -7.93 -3.06
C GLU A 95 -10.50 -6.51 -2.68
N SER A 96 -11.35 -5.88 -3.49
CA SER A 96 -11.92 -4.56 -3.17
C SER A 96 -12.88 -4.65 -1.97
N ALA A 97 -13.67 -5.71 -1.87
CA ALA A 97 -14.54 -5.96 -0.72
C ALA A 97 -13.73 -6.19 0.57
N ASP A 98 -12.62 -6.95 0.49
CA ASP A 98 -11.71 -7.15 1.61
C ASP A 98 -11.05 -5.84 2.05
N CYS A 99 -10.67 -4.97 1.09
CA CYS A 99 -10.17 -3.63 1.41
C CYS A 99 -11.18 -2.79 2.18
N VAL A 100 -12.45 -2.81 1.78
CA VAL A 100 -13.52 -2.07 2.49
C VAL A 100 -13.73 -2.63 3.89
N ALA A 101 -13.74 -3.96 4.04
CA ALA A 101 -13.84 -4.62 5.35
C ALA A 101 -12.68 -4.22 6.27
N ALA A 102 -11.45 -4.18 5.74
CA ALA A 102 -10.27 -3.74 6.49
C ALA A 102 -10.38 -2.27 6.94
N VAL A 103 -10.92 -1.38 6.10
CA VAL A 103 -11.18 0.02 6.47
C VAL A 103 -12.17 0.12 7.62
N VAL A 104 -13.25 -0.65 7.60
CA VAL A 104 -14.21 -0.71 8.73
C VAL A 104 -13.50 -1.13 10.01
N MET A 105 -12.71 -2.22 9.96
CA MET A 105 -11.95 -2.71 11.12
C MET A 105 -10.96 -1.66 11.66
N MET A 106 -10.34 -0.84 10.80
CA MET A 106 -9.45 0.24 11.24
C MET A 106 -10.17 1.29 12.07
N PHE A 107 -11.34 1.75 11.64
CA PHE A 107 -12.14 2.71 12.40
C PHE A 107 -12.64 2.12 13.72
N GLU A 108 -13.04 0.85 13.75
CA GLU A 108 -13.45 0.14 14.96
C GLU A 108 -12.28 -0.01 15.96
N ALA A 109 -11.09 -0.36 15.46
CA ALA A 109 -9.88 -0.44 16.28
C ALA A 109 -9.49 0.93 16.84
N GLY A 110 -9.56 1.99 16.03
CA GLY A 110 -9.34 3.36 16.50
C GLY A 110 -10.34 3.78 17.57
N SER A 111 -11.62 3.40 17.43
CA SER A 111 -12.65 3.61 18.45
C SER A 111 -12.34 2.87 19.76
N ALA A 112 -11.90 1.63 19.70
CA ALA A 112 -11.52 0.84 20.87
C ALA A 112 -10.33 1.47 21.61
N LEU A 113 -9.27 1.86 20.87
CA LEU A 113 -8.11 2.56 21.43
C LEU A 113 -8.51 3.82 22.21
N MET A 114 -9.44 4.61 21.67
CA MET A 114 -9.92 5.82 22.33
C MET A 114 -10.66 5.49 23.63
N ARG A 115 -11.48 4.44 23.66
CA ARG A 115 -12.22 4.02 24.86
C ARG A 115 -11.31 3.47 25.97
N GLU A 116 -10.24 2.82 25.61
CA GLU A 116 -9.25 2.25 26.54
C GLU A 116 -8.30 3.32 27.12
N GLY A 117 -8.43 4.58 26.70
CA GLY A 117 -7.54 5.65 27.13
C GLY A 117 -6.10 5.51 26.60
N ALA A 118 -5.88 4.59 25.67
CA ALA A 118 -4.57 4.32 25.08
C ALA A 118 -4.16 5.36 24.02
N GLY A 119 -5.06 6.25 23.63
CA GLY A 119 -4.76 7.40 22.79
C GLY A 119 -4.03 8.44 23.63
N ALA A 120 -2.70 8.34 23.72
CA ALA A 120 -1.92 9.44 24.29
C ALA A 120 -2.08 10.66 23.39
N PRO A 121 -2.48 11.83 23.91
CA PRO A 121 -2.41 13.03 23.11
C PRO A 121 -0.94 13.24 22.75
N ASP A 122 -0.61 13.10 21.48
CA ASP A 122 0.65 13.62 21.00
C ASP A 122 0.61 15.12 21.30
N ARG A 123 1.58 15.61 22.06
CA ARG A 123 1.65 17.02 22.45
C ARG A 123 1.93 17.95 21.26
N SER A 124 2.17 17.40 20.09
CA SER A 124 2.26 18.12 18.83
C SER A 124 0.88 18.35 18.23
N ALA A 125 0.14 19.32 18.79
CA ALA A 125 -1.04 19.87 18.11
C ALA A 125 -0.68 20.29 16.68
N GLY A 126 -1.53 19.96 15.68
CA GLY A 126 -1.24 20.42 14.33
C GLY A 126 -2.06 19.73 13.23
N VAL A 127 -1.66 20.03 12.01
CA VAL A 127 -2.27 19.52 10.79
C VAL A 127 -1.35 18.54 10.10
N ILE A 128 -1.86 17.34 9.82
CA ILE A 128 -1.18 16.34 9.00
C ILE A 128 -1.54 16.55 7.54
N ALA A 129 -0.54 16.58 6.66
CA ALA A 129 -0.71 16.41 5.23
C ALA A 129 -0.48 14.92 4.87
N ALA A 130 -1.50 14.23 4.40
CA ALA A 130 -1.39 12.83 3.97
C ALA A 130 -1.52 12.70 2.47
N MET A 131 -0.48 12.17 1.82
CA MET A 131 -0.49 11.87 0.39
C MET A 131 -0.46 10.36 0.21
N THR A 132 -1.53 9.79 -0.35
CA THR A 132 -1.74 8.35 -0.41
C THR A 132 -1.56 7.78 -1.82
N PRO A 133 -1.10 6.53 -1.95
CA PRO A 133 -0.85 5.89 -3.24
C PRO A 133 -2.12 5.33 -3.88
N TYR A 134 -2.01 4.95 -5.15
CA TYR A 134 -3.12 4.41 -5.93
C TYR A 134 -3.49 2.95 -5.60
N ASN A 135 -2.57 2.15 -5.11
CA ASN A 135 -2.75 0.70 -5.00
C ASN A 135 -3.70 0.26 -3.89
N PHE A 136 -3.79 1.02 -2.79
CA PHE A 136 -4.75 0.82 -1.70
C PHE A 136 -5.30 2.16 -1.20
N PRO A 137 -6.00 2.94 -2.05
CA PRO A 137 -6.37 4.33 -1.75
C PRO A 137 -7.20 4.46 -0.48
N LEU A 138 -8.22 3.58 -0.30
CA LEU A 138 -9.05 3.57 0.90
C LEU A 138 -8.28 3.21 2.17
N LEU A 139 -7.44 2.17 2.09
CA LEU A 139 -6.73 1.63 3.24
C LEU A 139 -5.72 2.65 3.79
N PHE A 140 -4.92 3.26 2.90
CA PHE A 140 -3.94 4.26 3.31
C PHE A 140 -4.59 5.54 3.81
N MET A 141 -5.69 5.97 3.18
CA MET A 141 -6.43 7.12 3.67
C MET A 141 -7.05 6.86 5.04
N ALA A 142 -7.73 5.73 5.24
CA ALA A 142 -8.31 5.35 6.53
C ALA A 142 -7.24 5.24 7.63
N SER A 143 -6.11 4.62 7.33
CA SER A 143 -4.97 4.52 8.26
C SER A 143 -4.44 5.90 8.67
N ALA A 144 -4.27 6.82 7.71
CA ALA A 144 -3.82 8.17 7.98
C ALA A 144 -4.84 8.95 8.82
N VAL A 145 -6.13 8.86 8.47
CA VAL A 145 -7.23 9.53 9.18
C VAL A 145 -7.36 8.98 10.60
N VAL A 146 -7.44 7.66 10.79
CA VAL A 146 -7.56 7.06 12.13
C VAL A 146 -6.38 7.46 13.01
N SER A 147 -5.15 7.39 12.48
CA SER A 147 -3.94 7.78 13.23
C SER A 147 -3.95 9.26 13.62
N ALA A 148 -4.37 10.16 12.71
CA ALA A 148 -4.47 11.58 13.00
C ALA A 148 -5.52 11.86 14.08
N LEU A 149 -6.70 11.28 13.92
CA LEU A 149 -7.83 11.50 14.84
C LEU A 149 -7.56 10.95 16.24
N THR A 150 -6.92 9.77 16.35
CA THR A 150 -6.54 9.19 17.67
C THR A 150 -5.44 10.00 18.35
N ALA A 151 -4.57 10.67 17.59
CA ALA A 151 -3.56 11.60 18.12
C ALA A 151 -4.11 13.00 18.44
N GLY A 152 -5.39 13.29 18.17
CA GLY A 152 -5.98 14.61 18.41
C GLY A 152 -5.64 15.65 17.34
N GLN A 153 -5.19 15.23 16.17
CA GLN A 153 -4.76 16.09 15.07
C GLN A 153 -5.86 16.23 14.01
N ALA A 154 -5.84 17.32 13.23
CA ALA A 154 -6.60 17.46 12.01
C ALA A 154 -5.77 17.02 10.80
N ILE A 155 -6.42 16.73 9.67
CA ILE A 155 -5.75 16.13 8.51
C ILE A 155 -6.28 16.67 7.19
N VAL A 156 -5.36 16.88 6.23
CA VAL A 156 -5.67 17.09 4.82
C VAL A 156 -5.13 15.90 4.03
N CYS A 157 -6.03 15.16 3.39
CA CYS A 157 -5.71 14.01 2.56
C CYS A 157 -5.69 14.40 1.08
N LYS A 158 -4.64 13.98 0.37
CA LYS A 158 -4.54 14.04 -1.09
C LYS A 158 -4.34 12.63 -1.64
N PRO A 159 -5.40 11.96 -2.13
CA PRO A 159 -5.29 10.67 -2.79
C PRO A 159 -4.48 10.76 -4.09
N ALA A 160 -4.05 9.61 -4.59
CA ALA A 160 -3.44 9.51 -5.91
C ALA A 160 -4.40 10.05 -6.99
N HIS A 161 -3.85 10.71 -7.99
CA HIS A 161 -4.64 11.34 -9.04
C HIS A 161 -5.31 10.34 -9.99
N GLN A 162 -4.83 9.09 -10.01
CA GLN A 162 -5.38 8.05 -10.87
C GLN A 162 -6.75 7.53 -10.40
N ASN A 163 -6.96 7.48 -9.07
CA ASN A 163 -8.16 6.86 -8.48
C ASN A 163 -8.64 7.58 -7.20
N PRO A 164 -9.03 8.85 -7.28
CA PRO A 164 -9.47 9.63 -6.13
C PRO A 164 -10.95 9.42 -5.75
N LEU A 165 -11.78 8.81 -6.63
CA LEU A 165 -13.24 8.77 -6.46
C LEU A 165 -13.65 8.01 -5.20
N THR A 166 -13.02 6.87 -4.93
CA THR A 166 -13.32 6.07 -3.73
C THR A 166 -12.94 6.82 -2.46
N SER A 167 -11.84 7.59 -2.50
CA SER A 167 -11.43 8.45 -1.39
C SER A 167 -12.42 9.60 -1.14
N LEU A 168 -12.93 10.22 -2.19
CA LEU A 168 -14.00 11.23 -2.08
C LEU A 168 -15.30 10.62 -1.58
N ARG A 169 -15.62 9.39 -1.99
CA ARG A 169 -16.81 8.70 -1.48
C ARG A 169 -16.68 8.36 0.01
N LEU A 170 -15.48 7.94 0.46
CA LEU A 170 -15.19 7.76 1.88
C LEU A 170 -15.34 9.07 2.66
N ALA A 171 -14.96 10.21 2.07
CA ALA A 171 -15.04 11.51 2.71
C ALA A 171 -16.46 11.88 3.16
N ALA A 172 -17.50 11.37 2.50
CA ALA A 172 -18.89 11.57 2.92
C ALA A 172 -19.20 11.02 4.34
N ALA A 173 -18.40 10.07 4.84
CA ALA A 173 -18.57 9.56 6.20
C ALA A 173 -17.96 10.50 7.27
N PHE A 174 -17.19 11.51 6.89
CA PHE A 174 -16.52 12.43 7.81
C PHE A 174 -17.38 13.63 8.22
N ASP A 175 -18.59 13.79 7.68
CA ASP A 175 -19.57 14.78 8.17
C ASP A 175 -19.98 14.54 9.64
N ALA A 176 -19.70 13.34 10.17
CA ALA A 176 -19.86 12.98 11.59
C ALA A 176 -18.86 13.72 12.51
N LEU A 177 -17.78 14.30 11.95
CA LEU A 177 -16.73 15.01 12.67
C LEU A 177 -17.01 16.52 12.73
N PRO A 178 -16.41 17.27 13.67
CA PRO A 178 -16.39 18.73 13.58
C PRO A 178 -15.86 19.18 12.22
N ALA A 179 -16.53 20.17 11.63
CA ALA A 179 -16.21 20.65 10.29
C ALA A 179 -14.72 21.06 10.20
N GLY A 180 -14.03 20.63 9.16
CA GLY A 180 -12.61 20.91 8.96
C GLY A 180 -11.64 19.90 9.58
N THR A 181 -12.08 19.02 10.49
CA THR A 181 -11.18 18.02 11.11
C THR A 181 -10.52 17.10 10.07
N VAL A 182 -11.27 16.68 9.05
CA VAL A 182 -10.75 15.93 7.90
C VAL A 182 -11.12 16.68 6.63
N ASN A 183 -10.14 16.87 5.74
CA ASN A 183 -10.33 17.48 4.44
C ASN A 183 -9.72 16.58 3.36
N VAL A 184 -10.35 16.52 2.19
CA VAL A 184 -9.90 15.71 1.06
C VAL A 184 -9.87 16.55 -0.20
N ILE A 185 -8.67 16.74 -0.74
CA ILE A 185 -8.44 17.49 -1.98
C ILE A 185 -7.84 16.57 -3.04
N THR A 186 -8.18 16.83 -4.29
CA THR A 186 -7.68 16.07 -5.44
C THR A 186 -6.59 16.84 -6.17
N GLY A 187 -5.87 16.20 -7.07
CA GLY A 187 -4.85 16.87 -7.89
C GLY A 187 -3.56 16.08 -8.05
N GLY A 188 -2.66 16.64 -8.84
CA GLY A 188 -1.41 16.03 -9.27
C GLY A 188 -0.22 16.25 -8.34
N ALA A 189 0.96 16.30 -8.97
CA ALA A 189 2.24 16.51 -8.28
C ALA A 189 2.35 17.94 -7.70
N ASP A 190 1.83 18.94 -8.41
CA ASP A 190 1.89 20.34 -8.00
C ASP A 190 1.05 20.59 -6.74
N THR A 191 -0.17 20.03 -6.68
CA THR A 191 -1.01 20.02 -5.49
C THR A 191 -0.31 19.36 -4.31
N GLY A 192 0.30 18.19 -4.53
CA GLY A 192 1.07 17.48 -3.48
C GLY A 192 2.27 18.30 -3.00
N SER A 193 2.95 18.97 -3.90
CA SER A 193 4.10 19.83 -3.59
C SER A 193 3.67 21.10 -2.82
N ALA A 194 2.55 21.72 -3.19
CA ALA A 194 1.98 22.85 -2.48
C ALA A 194 1.59 22.44 -1.05
N LEU A 195 0.88 21.30 -0.90
CA LEU A 195 0.47 20.79 0.38
C LEU A 195 1.67 20.44 1.29
N ALA A 196 2.72 19.80 0.75
CA ALA A 196 3.92 19.44 1.52
C ALA A 196 4.69 20.67 2.03
N ARG A 197 4.67 21.79 1.28
CA ARG A 197 5.38 23.04 1.62
C ARG A 197 4.53 24.03 2.41
N HIS A 198 3.24 23.77 2.56
CA HIS A 198 2.34 24.72 3.19
C HIS A 198 2.74 24.98 4.66
N PRO A 199 2.91 26.25 5.10
CA PRO A 199 3.42 26.58 6.44
C PRO A 199 2.49 26.15 7.58
N GLY A 200 1.21 25.94 7.31
CA GLY A 200 0.22 25.46 8.28
C GLY A 200 0.26 23.95 8.52
N VAL A 201 1.05 23.18 7.74
CA VAL A 201 1.24 21.76 7.91
C VAL A 201 2.38 21.50 8.91
N THR A 202 2.12 20.70 9.93
CA THR A 202 3.12 20.37 10.98
C THR A 202 3.76 19.01 10.77
N GLN A 203 3.07 18.12 10.07
CA GLN A 203 3.55 16.76 9.79
C GLN A 203 3.12 16.33 8.38
N ILE A 204 4.01 15.62 7.70
CA ILE A 204 3.73 15.03 6.39
C ILE A 204 3.74 13.51 6.51
N ARG A 205 2.72 12.86 5.95
CA ARG A 205 2.68 11.42 5.69
C ARG A 205 2.64 11.19 4.20
N PHE A 206 3.63 10.51 3.69
CA PHE A 206 3.72 10.18 2.28
C PHE A 206 3.91 8.68 2.09
N THR A 207 3.06 8.08 1.28
CA THR A 207 3.24 6.71 0.81
C THR A 207 3.35 6.73 -0.71
N GLY A 208 4.45 6.23 -1.27
CA GLY A 208 4.69 6.24 -2.70
C GLY A 208 6.13 5.93 -3.11
N SER A 209 6.55 6.44 -4.27
CA SER A 209 7.89 6.16 -4.79
C SER A 209 9.00 6.81 -3.95
N ALA A 210 10.14 6.11 -3.85
CA ALA A 210 11.32 6.61 -3.12
C ALA A 210 11.80 7.96 -3.65
N ALA A 211 11.78 8.16 -4.97
CA ALA A 211 12.21 9.42 -5.60
C ALA A 211 11.38 10.62 -5.15
N VAL A 212 10.05 10.46 -5.02
CA VAL A 212 9.16 11.53 -4.53
C VAL A 212 9.33 11.71 -3.02
N GLY A 213 9.41 10.62 -2.25
CA GLY A 213 9.62 10.69 -0.80
C GLY A 213 10.89 11.43 -0.41
N HIS A 214 12.01 11.16 -1.11
CA HIS A 214 13.26 11.89 -0.89
C HIS A 214 13.16 13.38 -1.22
N LYS A 215 12.43 13.76 -2.27
CA LYS A 215 12.19 15.18 -2.58
C LYS A 215 11.38 15.86 -1.47
N ILE A 216 10.35 15.20 -0.95
CA ILE A 216 9.55 15.72 0.17
C ILE A 216 10.44 15.90 1.40
N ALA A 217 11.23 14.88 1.78
CA ALA A 217 12.13 14.97 2.92
C ALA A 217 13.13 16.12 2.80
N ALA A 218 13.73 16.29 1.62
CA ALA A 218 14.70 17.35 1.36
C ALA A 218 14.09 18.76 1.45
N THR A 219 12.81 18.92 1.11
CA THR A 219 12.13 20.24 1.10
C THR A 219 11.34 20.53 2.36
N SER A 220 11.30 19.61 3.33
CA SER A 220 10.46 19.70 4.53
C SER A 220 11.24 19.33 5.80
N ALA A 221 12.53 19.70 5.87
CA ALA A 221 13.41 19.34 6.99
C ALA A 221 13.04 20.05 8.31
N ASP A 222 12.20 21.09 8.25
CA ASP A 222 11.69 21.88 9.37
C ASP A 222 10.50 21.23 10.09
N ARG A 223 9.97 20.11 9.56
CA ARG A 223 8.79 19.43 10.07
C ARG A 223 8.96 17.92 10.07
N ARG A 224 8.08 17.23 10.78
CA ARG A 224 8.06 15.78 10.80
C ARG A 224 7.61 15.22 9.46
N VAL A 225 8.38 14.25 8.92
CA VAL A 225 8.07 13.56 7.66
C VAL A 225 8.10 12.05 7.90
N ASP A 226 6.93 11.42 7.78
CA ASP A 226 6.77 9.96 7.81
C ASP A 226 6.68 9.45 6.37
N LEU A 227 7.63 8.62 5.97
CA LEU A 227 7.73 8.10 4.60
C LEU A 227 7.53 6.59 4.58
N GLU A 228 6.54 6.15 3.80
CA GLU A 228 6.30 4.77 3.43
C GLU A 228 6.69 4.59 1.96
N LEU A 229 7.86 4.05 1.71
CA LEU A 229 8.44 3.97 0.36
C LEU A 229 8.41 2.55 -0.18
N GLY A 230 8.37 2.43 -1.51
CA GLY A 230 8.45 1.15 -2.19
C GLY A 230 9.73 0.36 -1.88
N CYS A 231 9.63 -0.95 -1.86
CA CYS A 231 10.74 -1.86 -1.54
C CYS A 231 10.81 -3.09 -2.42
N VAL A 232 11.96 -3.74 -2.30
CA VAL A 232 12.18 -5.08 -2.82
C VAL A 232 12.26 -6.04 -1.63
N GLY A 233 11.14 -6.60 -1.17
CA GLY A 233 11.09 -7.63 -0.13
C GLY A 233 11.56 -8.99 -0.67
N ALA A 234 12.15 -9.83 0.19
CA ALA A 234 12.61 -11.15 -0.18
C ALA A 234 11.67 -12.26 0.29
N LEU A 235 11.46 -13.25 -0.58
CA LEU A 235 10.82 -14.53 -0.25
C LEU A 235 11.87 -15.61 -0.41
N ILE A 236 12.14 -16.38 0.65
CA ILE A 236 13.18 -17.44 0.67
C ILE A 236 12.50 -18.77 0.85
N VAL A 237 12.76 -19.71 -0.05
CA VAL A 237 12.18 -21.05 -0.01
C VAL A 237 13.31 -22.07 0.19
N CYS A 238 13.33 -22.69 1.38
CA CYS A 238 14.31 -23.70 1.74
C CYS A 238 13.94 -25.07 1.14
N ALA A 239 14.92 -25.97 1.03
CA ALA A 239 14.76 -27.29 0.45
C ALA A 239 13.71 -28.17 1.18
N ASP A 240 13.53 -27.94 2.47
CA ASP A 240 12.57 -28.65 3.32
C ASP A 240 11.17 -28.01 3.34
N ALA A 241 10.94 -26.91 2.60
CA ALA A 241 9.65 -26.23 2.55
C ALA A 241 8.53 -27.14 2.04
N ASP A 242 7.34 -26.97 2.60
CA ASP A 242 6.16 -27.64 2.08
C ASP A 242 5.63 -26.92 0.83
N LEU A 243 5.95 -27.45 -0.34
CA LEU A 243 5.60 -26.80 -1.61
C LEU A 243 4.10 -26.77 -1.88
N GLU A 244 3.31 -27.69 -1.33
CA GLU A 244 1.84 -27.70 -1.47
C GLU A 244 1.21 -26.44 -0.85
N VAL A 245 1.78 -25.95 0.24
CA VAL A 245 1.31 -24.73 0.94
C VAL A 245 2.09 -23.50 0.47
N THR A 246 3.39 -23.65 0.23
CA THR A 246 4.28 -22.53 -0.08
C THR A 246 3.99 -21.90 -1.44
N VAL A 247 3.78 -22.73 -2.48
CA VAL A 247 3.57 -22.23 -3.85
C VAL A 247 2.29 -21.40 -3.96
N PRO A 248 1.11 -21.87 -3.51
CA PRO A 248 -0.10 -21.05 -3.54
C PRO A 248 0.01 -19.76 -2.70
N ALA A 249 0.63 -19.84 -1.53
CA ALA A 249 0.81 -18.69 -0.65
C ALA A 249 1.68 -17.59 -1.32
N ILE A 250 2.77 -17.99 -1.97
CA ILE A 250 3.65 -17.06 -2.71
C ILE A 250 2.96 -16.51 -3.96
N ALA A 251 2.26 -17.37 -4.72
CA ALA A 251 1.50 -16.94 -5.90
C ALA A 251 0.47 -15.87 -5.52
N TRP A 252 -0.34 -16.14 -4.50
CA TRP A 252 -1.31 -15.17 -3.97
C TRP A 252 -0.63 -13.87 -3.53
N ALA A 253 0.40 -13.96 -2.70
CA ALA A 253 1.10 -12.78 -2.19
C ALA A 253 1.69 -11.90 -3.29
N ARG A 254 2.18 -12.52 -4.38
CA ARG A 254 2.84 -11.80 -5.45
C ARG A 254 1.87 -11.28 -6.49
N LEU A 255 0.71 -11.92 -6.68
CA LEU A 255 -0.25 -11.57 -7.72
C LEU A 255 -1.47 -10.80 -7.21
N PHE A 256 -1.69 -10.77 -5.89
CA PHE A 256 -2.69 -9.94 -5.24
C PHE A 256 -2.63 -8.49 -5.76
N ASN A 257 -3.78 -7.90 -6.07
CA ASN A 257 -3.88 -6.57 -6.68
C ASN A 257 -3.07 -6.43 -8.00
N GLY A 258 -2.99 -7.49 -8.80
CA GLY A 258 -2.17 -7.50 -10.00
C GLY A 258 -0.67 -7.28 -9.72
N GLY A 259 -0.18 -7.67 -8.55
CA GLY A 259 1.19 -7.47 -8.10
C GLY A 259 1.54 -6.03 -7.71
N GLN A 260 0.56 -5.14 -7.62
CA GLN A 260 0.74 -3.73 -7.26
C GLN A 260 0.73 -3.52 -5.74
N VAL A 261 1.55 -4.28 -5.01
CA VAL A 261 1.62 -4.32 -3.55
C VAL A 261 3.02 -3.95 -3.08
N CYS A 262 3.17 -2.86 -2.31
CA CYS A 262 4.47 -2.40 -1.82
C CYS A 262 5.11 -3.39 -0.83
N THR A 263 4.32 -4.02 0.05
CA THR A 263 4.78 -4.97 1.07
C THR A 263 4.97 -6.39 0.57
N SER A 264 4.53 -6.72 -0.65
CA SER A 264 4.75 -8.03 -1.25
C SER A 264 6.25 -8.27 -1.46
N GLY A 265 6.72 -9.47 -1.12
CA GLY A 265 8.05 -9.90 -1.53
C GLY A 265 8.17 -9.89 -3.05
N LYS A 266 9.14 -9.15 -3.58
CA LYS A 266 9.30 -8.94 -5.03
C LYS A 266 10.25 -9.94 -5.65
N HIS A 267 11.15 -10.48 -4.84
CA HIS A 267 12.20 -11.36 -5.32
C HIS A 267 12.22 -12.67 -4.53
N LEU A 268 12.21 -13.79 -5.25
CA LEU A 268 12.25 -15.13 -4.68
C LEU A 268 13.64 -15.70 -4.79
N TYR A 269 14.14 -16.18 -3.66
CA TYR A 269 15.33 -17.01 -3.55
C TYR A 269 14.88 -18.42 -3.25
N VAL A 270 15.20 -19.38 -4.11
CA VAL A 270 14.78 -20.78 -3.96
C VAL A 270 16.02 -21.66 -3.91
N GLU A 271 16.13 -22.53 -2.91
CA GLU A 271 17.26 -23.44 -2.83
C GLU A 271 17.34 -24.33 -4.07
N ARG A 272 18.53 -24.43 -4.65
CA ARG A 272 18.79 -25.02 -5.97
C ARG A 272 18.28 -26.45 -6.10
N SER A 273 18.29 -27.22 -5.01
CA SER A 273 17.83 -28.63 -4.97
C SER A 273 16.34 -28.79 -5.30
N ILE A 274 15.54 -27.74 -5.07
CA ILE A 274 14.08 -27.78 -5.32
C ILE A 274 13.64 -26.75 -6.36
N ALA A 275 14.57 -25.97 -6.93
CA ALA A 275 14.22 -24.82 -7.77
C ALA A 275 13.44 -25.22 -9.02
N GLU A 276 13.77 -26.31 -9.67
CA GLU A 276 13.07 -26.79 -10.87
C GLU A 276 11.65 -27.22 -10.53
N GLU A 277 11.46 -28.01 -9.48
CA GLU A 277 10.15 -28.42 -9.01
C GLU A 277 9.30 -27.23 -8.57
N PHE A 278 9.90 -26.28 -7.85
CA PHE A 278 9.21 -25.05 -7.43
C PHE A 278 8.72 -24.25 -8.65
N VAL A 279 9.56 -24.04 -9.66
CA VAL A 279 9.20 -23.30 -10.88
C VAL A 279 8.08 -24.00 -11.63
N GLU A 280 8.14 -25.33 -11.78
CA GLU A 280 7.09 -26.10 -12.45
C GLU A 280 5.75 -26.00 -11.71
N ARG A 281 5.72 -26.19 -10.39
CA ARG A 281 4.51 -26.03 -9.57
C ARG A 281 3.97 -24.60 -9.62
N MET A 282 4.86 -23.60 -9.59
CA MET A 282 4.46 -22.19 -9.71
C MET A 282 3.86 -21.88 -11.08
N HIS A 283 4.45 -22.43 -12.15
CA HIS A 283 3.91 -22.31 -13.51
C HIS A 283 2.51 -22.90 -13.61
N GLN A 284 2.30 -24.09 -13.06
CA GLN A 284 0.99 -24.74 -13.02
C GLN A 284 0.00 -23.90 -12.21
N CYS A 285 0.37 -23.48 -11.00
CA CYS A 285 -0.48 -22.69 -10.12
C CYS A 285 -0.94 -21.38 -10.78
N ILE A 286 -0.03 -20.64 -11.43
CA ILE A 286 -0.34 -19.37 -12.09
C ILE A 286 -1.11 -19.57 -13.39
N GLY A 287 -0.86 -20.67 -14.10
CA GLY A 287 -1.52 -20.99 -15.37
C GLY A 287 -3.04 -21.16 -15.26
N PHE A 288 -3.57 -21.41 -14.07
CA PHE A 288 -5.01 -21.52 -13.80
C PHE A 288 -5.68 -20.20 -13.41
N LEU A 289 -4.90 -19.12 -13.19
CA LEU A 289 -5.46 -17.84 -12.76
C LEU A 289 -6.21 -17.15 -13.90
N ASP A 290 -7.40 -16.64 -13.58
CA ASP A 290 -8.25 -15.93 -14.52
C ASP A 290 -7.89 -14.43 -14.54
N VAL A 291 -7.50 -13.95 -15.72
CA VAL A 291 -7.17 -12.54 -15.96
C VAL A 291 -8.24 -11.95 -16.86
N ASP A 292 -9.16 -11.18 -16.31
CA ASP A 292 -10.31 -10.64 -17.05
C ASP A 292 -10.82 -9.34 -16.41
N ASP A 293 -12.05 -8.96 -16.73
CA ASP A 293 -12.78 -7.84 -16.16
C ASP A 293 -12.85 -7.97 -14.62
N PRO A 294 -12.26 -7.05 -13.86
CA PRO A 294 -12.20 -7.17 -12.41
C PRO A 294 -13.56 -7.11 -11.69
N ILE A 295 -14.62 -6.69 -12.38
CA ILE A 295 -16.01 -6.73 -11.86
C ILE A 295 -16.62 -8.13 -11.94
N LYS A 296 -16.18 -8.94 -12.88
CA LYS A 296 -16.68 -10.31 -13.04
C LYS A 296 -16.14 -11.24 -11.95
N ARG A 297 -16.85 -12.33 -11.70
CA ARG A 297 -16.40 -13.44 -10.87
C ARG A 297 -16.36 -14.72 -11.73
N PRO A 298 -15.31 -15.52 -11.64
CA PRO A 298 -14.12 -15.38 -10.83
C PRO A 298 -12.99 -14.67 -11.60
N THR A 299 -12.63 -13.45 -11.30
CA THR A 299 -11.42 -12.82 -11.82
C THR A 299 -10.38 -12.76 -10.72
N ASP A 300 -9.19 -13.34 -10.97
CA ASP A 300 -8.08 -13.36 -10.02
C ASP A 300 -7.16 -12.14 -10.18
N ILE A 301 -6.96 -11.70 -11.42
CA ILE A 301 -6.03 -10.62 -11.75
C ILE A 301 -6.70 -9.61 -12.68
N GLY A 302 -6.74 -8.37 -12.24
CA GLY A 302 -7.20 -7.23 -13.04
C GLY A 302 -6.05 -6.51 -13.77
N PRO A 303 -6.37 -5.36 -14.42
CA PRO A 303 -5.37 -4.54 -15.12
C PRO A 303 -4.44 -3.80 -14.14
N LEU A 304 -3.32 -3.31 -14.66
CA LEU A 304 -2.51 -2.29 -14.01
C LEU A 304 -3.23 -0.94 -14.05
N ILE A 305 -2.94 -0.07 -13.08
CA ILE A 305 -3.65 1.19 -12.87
C ILE A 305 -3.62 2.15 -14.06
N SER A 306 -2.57 2.10 -14.89
CA SER A 306 -2.39 3.04 -16.00
C SER A 306 -1.50 2.46 -17.10
N LEU A 307 -1.55 3.08 -18.29
CA LEU A 307 -0.64 2.78 -19.39
C LEU A 307 0.84 2.97 -18.98
N GLU A 308 1.13 4.00 -18.20
CA GLU A 308 2.48 4.26 -17.70
C GLU A 308 2.98 3.11 -16.80
N ALA A 309 2.12 2.60 -15.90
CA ALA A 309 2.46 1.46 -15.07
C ALA A 309 2.71 0.20 -15.93
N ALA A 310 1.88 -0.05 -16.95
CA ALA A 310 2.06 -1.17 -17.86
C ALA A 310 3.36 -1.07 -18.68
N ASN A 311 3.67 0.12 -19.20
CA ASN A 311 4.92 0.39 -19.92
C ASN A 311 6.15 0.18 -19.03
N ARG A 312 6.09 0.61 -17.77
CA ARG A 312 7.18 0.42 -16.81
C ARG A 312 7.44 -1.06 -16.52
N VAL A 313 6.39 -1.84 -16.28
CA VAL A 313 6.53 -3.29 -16.05
C VAL A 313 7.10 -3.99 -17.30
N GLU A 314 6.61 -3.64 -18.48
CA GLU A 314 7.11 -4.19 -19.76
C GLU A 314 8.59 -3.88 -19.98
N ASP A 315 9.02 -2.62 -19.72
CA ASP A 315 10.43 -2.23 -19.78
C ASP A 315 11.29 -3.00 -18.77
N GLN A 316 10.83 -3.10 -17.51
CA GLN A 316 11.57 -3.82 -16.46
C GLN A 316 11.73 -5.30 -16.80
N VAL A 317 10.69 -5.97 -17.32
CA VAL A 317 10.77 -7.35 -17.82
C VAL A 317 11.75 -7.43 -18.98
N GLY A 318 11.63 -6.55 -19.97
CA GLY A 318 12.52 -6.53 -21.13
C GLY A 318 13.99 -6.32 -20.77
N ARG A 319 14.29 -5.42 -19.81
CA ARG A 319 15.65 -5.22 -19.29
C ARG A 319 16.16 -6.45 -18.56
N SER A 320 15.31 -7.09 -17.72
CA SER A 320 15.69 -8.31 -17.02
C SER A 320 16.09 -9.44 -17.96
N LEU A 321 15.36 -9.61 -19.07
CA LEU A 321 15.70 -10.59 -20.11
C LEU A 321 17.03 -10.26 -20.81
N ARG A 322 17.28 -8.99 -21.12
CA ARG A 322 18.56 -8.56 -21.68
C ARG A 322 19.74 -8.76 -20.73
N GLU A 323 19.52 -8.68 -19.42
CA GLU A 323 20.53 -8.96 -18.40
C GLU A 323 20.75 -10.47 -18.17
N GLY A 324 19.97 -11.36 -18.79
CA GLY A 324 20.18 -12.81 -18.76
C GLY A 324 19.13 -13.61 -17.97
N ALA A 325 18.09 -12.97 -17.45
CA ALA A 325 16.94 -13.70 -16.91
C ALA A 325 16.24 -14.53 -18.00
N LYS A 326 15.62 -15.65 -17.62
CA LYS A 326 14.87 -16.52 -18.53
C LYS A 326 13.38 -16.37 -18.29
N LEU A 327 12.63 -16.19 -19.38
CA LEU A 327 11.16 -16.15 -19.35
C LEU A 327 10.60 -17.56 -19.34
N ILE A 328 9.79 -17.87 -18.33
CA ILE A 328 9.07 -19.14 -18.19
C ILE A 328 7.60 -18.99 -18.59
N LEU A 329 6.97 -17.85 -18.22
CA LEU A 329 5.55 -17.57 -18.48
C LEU A 329 5.34 -16.08 -18.72
N GLY A 330 4.38 -15.70 -19.57
CA GLY A 330 3.88 -14.35 -19.72
C GLY A 330 4.82 -13.38 -20.43
N GLY A 331 5.20 -12.31 -19.75
CA GLY A 331 6.20 -11.32 -20.19
C GLY A 331 5.69 -10.20 -21.08
N ARG A 332 4.40 -10.08 -21.35
CA ARG A 332 3.84 -9.11 -22.29
C ARG A 332 2.44 -8.61 -21.88
N ARG A 333 2.06 -7.48 -22.43
CA ARG A 333 0.67 -7.01 -22.38
C ARG A 333 -0.23 -7.87 -23.27
N PHE A 334 -1.51 -7.93 -22.92
CA PHE A 334 -2.52 -8.63 -23.71
C PHE A 334 -3.91 -8.02 -23.46
N ARG A 335 -4.92 -8.51 -24.18
CA ARG A 335 -6.31 -8.04 -24.07
C ARG A 335 -7.24 -9.21 -23.77
N PRO A 336 -7.52 -9.45 -22.48
CA PRO A 336 -8.46 -10.52 -22.12
C PRO A 336 -9.87 -10.15 -22.58
N SER A 337 -10.62 -11.11 -23.10
CA SER A 337 -12.03 -10.93 -23.51
C SER A 337 -12.26 -9.69 -24.40
N GLY A 338 -11.24 -9.22 -25.15
CA GLY A 338 -11.30 -8.04 -25.99
C GLY A 338 -11.27 -6.69 -25.24
N LEU A 339 -11.06 -6.66 -23.93
CA LEU A 339 -10.94 -5.44 -23.13
C LEU A 339 -9.73 -4.61 -23.56
N PRO A 340 -9.88 -3.28 -23.76
CA PRO A 340 -8.79 -2.43 -24.23
C PRO A 340 -7.77 -2.05 -23.16
N GLY A 341 -8.03 -2.39 -21.89
CA GLY A 341 -7.33 -1.89 -20.72
C GLY A 341 -5.86 -2.29 -20.57
N HIS A 342 -5.29 -1.96 -19.42
CA HIS A 342 -3.85 -2.05 -19.18
C HIS A 342 -3.44 -3.40 -18.58
N PHE A 343 -3.86 -4.50 -19.21
CA PHE A 343 -3.57 -5.86 -18.74
C PHE A 343 -2.15 -6.29 -19.08
N PHE A 344 -1.53 -6.98 -18.13
CA PHE A 344 -0.23 -7.61 -18.27
C PHE A 344 -0.32 -9.07 -17.86
N GLN A 345 0.26 -9.97 -18.64
CA GLN A 345 0.23 -11.39 -18.33
C GLN A 345 0.96 -11.68 -17.01
N PRO A 346 0.43 -12.56 -16.14
CA PRO A 346 1.21 -13.14 -15.05
C PRO A 346 2.51 -13.69 -15.59
N THR A 347 3.62 -13.28 -15.00
CA THR A 347 4.95 -13.48 -15.55
C THR A 347 5.86 -14.18 -14.57
N ILE A 348 6.59 -15.19 -15.03
CA ILE A 348 7.66 -15.85 -14.28
C ILE A 348 8.99 -15.63 -15.00
N LEU A 349 9.93 -15.00 -14.30
CA LEU A 349 11.33 -14.89 -14.68
C LEU A 349 12.18 -15.74 -13.75
N THR A 350 13.05 -16.57 -14.32
CA THR A 350 14.03 -17.36 -13.55
C THR A 350 15.45 -17.04 -13.97
N SER A 351 16.43 -17.58 -13.25
CA SER A 351 17.86 -17.30 -13.49
C SER A 351 18.18 -15.80 -13.47
N VAL A 352 17.48 -15.03 -12.66
CA VAL A 352 17.75 -13.59 -12.53
C VAL A 352 19.17 -13.40 -11.98
N PRO A 353 20.03 -12.67 -12.68
CA PRO A 353 21.39 -12.43 -12.23
C PRO A 353 21.43 -11.64 -10.91
N VAL A 354 22.41 -11.91 -10.07
CA VAL A 354 22.64 -11.11 -8.85
C VAL A 354 22.90 -9.66 -9.23
N GLY A 355 22.16 -8.74 -8.60
CA GLY A 355 22.18 -7.32 -8.95
C GLY A 355 21.40 -6.96 -10.23
N GLY A 356 20.63 -7.88 -10.80
CA GLY A 356 19.75 -7.61 -11.95
C GLY A 356 18.60 -6.64 -11.62
N VAL A 357 17.87 -6.20 -12.67
CA VAL A 357 16.77 -5.21 -12.55
C VAL A 357 15.82 -5.52 -11.39
N PRO A 358 15.31 -6.77 -11.21
CA PRO A 358 14.35 -7.07 -10.15
C PRO A 358 14.91 -6.91 -8.73
N MET A 359 16.23 -6.95 -8.56
CA MET A 359 16.89 -6.74 -7.27
C MET A 359 17.15 -5.26 -6.98
N ARG A 360 17.22 -4.42 -8.00
CA ARG A 360 17.50 -2.98 -7.89
C ARG A 360 16.24 -2.12 -7.92
N GLU A 361 15.22 -2.58 -8.62
CA GLU A 361 14.00 -1.82 -8.89
C GLU A 361 12.77 -2.58 -8.42
N GLU A 362 11.85 -1.85 -7.80
CA GLU A 362 10.54 -2.41 -7.46
C GLU A 362 9.69 -2.62 -8.72
N ILE A 363 9.25 -3.87 -8.96
CA ILE A 363 8.31 -4.19 -10.03
C ILE A 363 6.90 -4.26 -9.44
N LEU A 364 6.09 -3.22 -9.69
CA LEU A 364 4.67 -3.17 -9.30
C LEU A 364 3.81 -3.68 -10.46
N GLY A 365 3.74 -4.99 -10.58
CA GLY A 365 3.00 -5.72 -11.60
C GLY A 365 3.02 -7.23 -11.35
N PRO A 366 2.29 -8.04 -12.11
CA PRO A 366 2.13 -9.48 -11.88
C PRO A 366 3.36 -10.27 -12.35
N VAL A 367 4.52 -9.96 -11.77
CA VAL A 367 5.82 -10.54 -12.18
C VAL A 367 6.50 -11.20 -10.99
N LEU A 368 6.74 -12.50 -11.06
CA LEU A 368 7.57 -13.25 -10.14
C LEU A 368 8.99 -13.38 -10.69
N THR A 369 9.97 -13.13 -9.85
CA THR A 369 11.38 -13.22 -10.23
C THR A 369 12.09 -14.17 -9.30
N ILE A 370 12.76 -15.20 -9.84
CA ILE A 370 13.32 -16.32 -9.10
C ILE A 370 14.82 -16.42 -9.34
N THR A 371 15.60 -16.47 -8.26
CA THR A 371 17.03 -16.74 -8.28
C THR A 371 17.29 -18.04 -7.48
N PRO A 372 17.83 -19.09 -8.12
CA PRO A 372 18.30 -20.27 -7.40
C PRO A 372 19.52 -19.95 -6.55
N VAL A 373 19.50 -20.38 -5.28
CA VAL A 373 20.58 -20.18 -4.29
C VAL A 373 21.06 -21.52 -3.74
N THR A 374 22.21 -21.52 -3.09
CA THR A 374 22.80 -22.71 -2.46
C THR A 374 22.01 -23.08 -1.20
N ASP A 375 21.72 -22.07 -0.37
CA ASP A 375 21.01 -22.22 0.90
C ASP A 375 20.36 -20.88 1.34
N ALA A 376 19.62 -20.92 2.45
CA ALA A 376 18.96 -19.75 3.02
C ALA A 376 19.96 -18.67 3.50
N THR A 377 21.19 -19.05 3.86
CA THR A 377 22.22 -18.09 4.28
C THR A 377 22.67 -17.22 3.11
N GLU A 378 22.89 -17.85 1.95
CA GLU A 378 23.16 -17.12 0.71
C GLU A 378 22.00 -16.21 0.34
N ALA A 379 20.76 -16.69 0.43
CA ALA A 379 19.57 -15.89 0.15
C ALA A 379 19.47 -14.65 1.03
N ILE A 380 19.71 -14.79 2.34
CA ILE A 380 19.71 -13.67 3.29
C ILE A 380 20.81 -12.68 2.93
N ARG A 381 22.03 -13.17 2.67
CA ARG A 381 23.16 -12.30 2.28
C ARG A 381 22.87 -11.49 1.01
N LEU A 382 22.26 -12.12 0.01
CA LEU A 382 21.85 -11.45 -1.23
C LEU A 382 20.70 -10.46 -0.98
N SER A 383 19.76 -10.81 -0.11
CA SER A 383 18.66 -9.92 0.27
C SER A 383 19.15 -8.72 1.06
N ASP A 384 20.05 -8.86 2.00
CA ASP A 384 20.65 -7.76 2.79
C ASP A 384 21.40 -6.75 1.91
N ALA A 385 22.04 -7.24 0.85
CA ALA A 385 22.76 -6.39 -0.08
C ALA A 385 21.83 -5.60 -1.02
N ALA A 386 20.67 -6.14 -1.35
CA ALA A 386 19.75 -5.59 -2.34
C ALA A 386 18.47 -4.99 -1.74
N VAL A 387 18.12 -5.31 -0.49
CA VAL A 387 16.74 -5.21 -0.01
C VAL A 387 16.63 -4.38 1.26
N ARG A 388 15.76 -3.40 1.14
CA ARG A 388 15.22 -2.61 2.25
C ARG A 388 13.76 -3.00 2.41
N GLY A 389 13.47 -4.15 3.07
CA GLY A 389 12.11 -4.63 3.24
C GLY A 389 12.02 -5.87 4.12
N GLY A 390 10.83 -6.40 4.27
CA GLY A 390 10.60 -7.62 5.02
C GLY A 390 11.14 -8.86 4.30
N VAL A 391 11.47 -9.89 5.08
CA VAL A 391 11.86 -11.21 4.60
C VAL A 391 10.82 -12.22 5.05
N SER A 392 10.35 -13.06 4.13
CA SER A 392 9.57 -14.25 4.43
C SER A 392 10.38 -15.49 4.10
N LEU A 393 10.51 -16.40 5.05
CA LEU A 393 11.27 -17.64 4.89
C LEU A 393 10.34 -18.83 5.06
N TYR A 394 10.36 -19.75 4.10
CA TYR A 394 9.55 -20.95 4.07
C TYR A 394 10.41 -22.18 4.34
N THR A 395 10.11 -22.91 5.42
CA THR A 395 10.85 -24.09 5.90
C THR A 395 9.99 -24.88 6.87
N ARG A 396 10.26 -26.17 7.01
CA ARG A 396 9.70 -27.00 8.09
C ARG A 396 10.49 -26.87 9.39
N ASP A 397 11.76 -26.41 9.34
CA ASP A 397 12.58 -26.17 10.52
C ASP A 397 12.53 -24.70 10.97
N SER A 398 11.49 -24.37 11.71
CA SER A 398 11.31 -23.02 12.27
C SER A 398 12.42 -22.62 13.26
N GLN A 399 13.08 -23.59 13.91
CA GLN A 399 14.18 -23.30 14.84
C GLN A 399 15.45 -22.90 14.08
N ALA A 400 15.76 -23.59 12.96
CA ALA A 400 16.85 -23.17 12.07
C ALA A 400 16.56 -21.78 11.47
N ALA A 401 15.32 -21.53 11.02
CA ALA A 401 14.90 -20.23 10.53
C ALA A 401 15.14 -19.10 11.55
N MET A 402 14.87 -19.36 12.82
CA MET A 402 15.10 -18.38 13.89
C MET A 402 16.57 -18.00 14.08
N LYS A 403 17.49 -18.93 13.81
CA LYS A 403 18.95 -18.66 13.90
C LYS A 403 19.47 -17.82 12.74
N LEU A 404 18.76 -17.80 11.61
CA LEU A 404 19.10 -17.03 10.42
C LEU A 404 18.70 -15.54 10.52
N LEU A 405 18.03 -15.16 11.60
CA LEU A 405 17.62 -13.78 11.79
C LEU A 405 18.80 -12.82 11.85
N PRO A 406 18.79 -11.75 11.08
CA PRO A 406 19.77 -10.68 11.24
C PRO A 406 19.73 -10.12 12.66
N ASN A 407 20.85 -10.18 13.37
CA ASN A 407 20.93 -9.72 14.76
C ASN A 407 20.83 -8.20 14.92
N ASN A 408 21.04 -7.43 13.86
CA ASN A 408 21.36 -6.01 13.97
C ASN A 408 20.49 -5.05 13.15
N GLU A 409 19.48 -5.52 12.38
CA GLU A 409 18.60 -4.62 11.65
C GLU A 409 17.12 -4.87 11.96
N PRO A 410 16.37 -3.79 12.24
CA PRO A 410 14.92 -3.89 12.40
C PRO A 410 14.25 -4.05 11.02
N GLY A 411 13.47 -5.08 10.90
CA GLY A 411 12.68 -5.41 9.74
C GLY A 411 11.59 -6.39 10.12
N THR A 412 10.66 -6.65 9.21
CA THR A 412 9.66 -7.70 9.38
C THR A 412 10.25 -9.01 8.86
N PHE A 413 10.37 -10.01 9.74
CA PHE A 413 10.74 -11.36 9.36
C PHE A 413 9.56 -12.29 9.62
N ARG A 414 9.22 -13.12 8.66
CA ARG A 414 8.11 -14.06 8.75
C ARG A 414 8.56 -15.47 8.42
N ILE A 415 7.97 -16.46 9.07
CA ILE A 415 8.19 -17.87 8.79
C ILE A 415 6.87 -18.45 8.29
N ASN A 416 6.92 -19.09 7.12
CA ASN A 416 5.78 -19.75 6.47
C ASN A 416 4.54 -18.85 6.29
N ASP A 417 4.76 -17.52 6.17
CA ASP A 417 3.69 -16.58 5.89
C ASP A 417 4.20 -15.49 4.94
N PRO A 418 3.47 -15.15 3.86
CA PRO A 418 3.87 -14.11 2.94
C PRO A 418 3.70 -12.71 3.57
N VAL A 419 4.58 -11.78 3.20
CA VAL A 419 4.45 -10.37 3.59
C VAL A 419 3.39 -9.71 2.71
N VAL A 420 2.12 -9.99 2.94
CA VAL A 420 0.99 -9.28 2.31
C VAL A 420 -0.07 -9.03 3.36
N GLY A 421 -0.34 -7.75 3.61
CA GLY A 421 -1.32 -7.35 4.62
C GLY A 421 -0.83 -7.59 6.06
N ASN A 422 -0.93 -6.58 6.87
CA ASN A 422 -0.60 -6.66 8.28
C ASN A 422 -1.88 -6.64 9.10
N ALA A 423 -2.09 -7.66 9.92
CA ALA A 423 -2.94 -7.54 11.09
C ALA A 423 -2.23 -6.77 12.24
N GLY A 424 -1.02 -6.27 12.00
CA GLY A 424 -0.24 -5.43 12.89
C GLY A 424 -0.05 -4.02 12.33
N PRO A 425 0.52 -3.10 13.10
CA PRO A 425 0.80 -1.75 12.62
C PRO A 425 1.67 -1.82 11.37
N TYR A 426 1.28 -1.07 10.33
CA TYR A 426 2.09 -0.89 9.15
C TYR A 426 3.42 -0.27 9.58
N GLY A 427 4.45 -1.11 9.67
CA GLY A 427 5.82 -0.64 9.79
C GLY A 427 6.32 -0.33 8.40
N GLY A 428 6.48 0.93 8.07
CA GLY A 428 7.15 1.36 6.87
C GLY A 428 8.58 0.87 6.85
N MET A 429 9.12 0.80 5.65
CA MET A 429 10.49 0.43 5.48
C MET A 429 11.43 1.55 5.88
N ARG A 430 12.46 1.16 6.59
CA ARG A 430 13.53 2.07 6.93
C ARG A 430 14.41 2.33 5.72
N HIS A 431 14.48 3.58 5.33
CA HIS A 431 15.68 4.12 4.73
C HIS A 431 16.69 4.39 5.88
N ARG A 432 17.96 4.04 5.73
CA ARG A 432 18.99 4.33 6.75
C ARG A 432 19.04 5.82 7.14
N ASP A 433 18.63 6.69 6.24
CA ASP A 433 18.62 8.14 6.41
C ASP A 433 17.38 8.68 7.16
N ILE A 434 16.39 7.83 7.45
CA ILE A 434 15.14 8.24 8.13
C ILE A 434 15.26 8.23 9.66
N ARG A 435 16.32 7.67 10.22
CA ARG A 435 16.52 7.64 11.69
C ARG A 435 16.45 9.02 12.37
N HIS A 436 16.70 10.09 11.64
CA HIS A 436 16.64 11.46 12.14
C HIS A 436 15.28 12.13 11.98
N LEU A 437 14.37 11.54 11.20
CA LEU A 437 13.08 12.13 10.84
C LEU A 437 11.90 11.65 11.71
N LEU A 438 12.12 10.65 12.56
CA LEU A 438 11.08 10.13 13.44
C LEU A 438 11.07 10.88 14.78
N GLY A 439 10.17 11.83 14.94
CA GLY A 439 9.88 12.51 16.22
C GLY A 439 9.04 11.64 17.17
N ARG A 440 8.92 11.99 18.46
CA ARG A 440 8.29 11.16 19.52
C ARG A 440 6.77 11.40 19.61
N GLY A 441 5.98 10.33 19.84
CA GLY A 441 4.51 10.43 19.98
C GLY A 441 3.83 9.20 19.45
N ALA A 442 2.88 9.28 18.51
CA ALA A 442 2.36 8.10 17.78
C ALA A 442 3.49 7.20 17.26
N GLN A 443 4.69 7.68 17.37
CA GLN A 443 5.98 7.06 17.20
C GLN A 443 6.33 5.97 18.18
N ASP A 444 5.90 6.02 19.41
CA ASP A 444 6.23 4.93 20.34
C ASP A 444 5.51 3.66 19.92
N TYR A 445 4.35 3.78 19.26
CA TYR A 445 3.65 2.65 18.67
C TYR A 445 4.31 2.20 17.35
N ILE A 446 4.66 3.14 16.46
CA ILE A 446 5.36 2.86 15.20
C ILE A 446 6.82 2.50 15.46
N ALA A 447 7.52 3.19 16.35
CA ALA A 447 8.92 2.89 16.72
C ALA A 447 9.02 1.59 17.53
N ALA A 448 8.06 1.27 18.40
CA ALA A 448 7.99 -0.03 19.05
C ALA A 448 7.68 -1.16 18.06
N ALA A 449 6.84 -0.90 17.04
CA ALA A 449 6.58 -1.83 15.95
C ALA A 449 7.79 -1.99 15.02
N LEU A 450 8.55 -0.91 14.79
CA LEU A 450 9.78 -0.91 13.98
C LEU A 450 10.98 -1.51 14.72
N GLN A 451 10.95 -1.53 16.05
CA GLN A 451 12.00 -2.13 16.89
C GLN A 451 11.66 -3.57 17.32
N ARG A 452 10.40 -3.99 17.23
CA ARG A 452 9.99 -5.35 17.55
C ARG A 452 10.17 -6.24 16.33
N LYS A 453 10.88 -7.35 16.50
CA LYS A 453 10.83 -8.48 15.57
C LYS A 453 9.44 -9.10 15.75
N THR A 454 8.61 -9.07 14.72
CA THR A 454 7.26 -9.65 14.77
C THR A 454 7.33 -11.07 14.19
N TRP A 455 6.91 -12.04 14.99
CA TRP A 455 6.85 -13.44 14.62
C TRP A 455 5.41 -13.80 14.31
N TRP A 456 5.18 -14.41 13.14
CA TRP A 456 3.89 -14.94 12.75
C TRP A 456 4.02 -16.42 12.41
N PHE A 457 3.25 -17.24 13.12
CA PHE A 457 3.10 -18.66 12.81
C PHE A 457 1.67 -18.86 12.31
N PRO A 458 1.44 -19.22 11.03
CA PRO A 458 0.10 -19.46 10.53
C PRO A 458 -0.45 -20.73 11.22
N TYR A 459 -1.62 -20.59 11.81
CA TYR A 459 -2.31 -21.70 12.48
C TYR A 459 -3.17 -22.54 11.52
N GLN A 460 -3.38 -22.08 10.29
CA GLN A 460 -4.20 -22.76 9.29
C GLN A 460 -3.65 -22.50 7.87
N SER A 461 -3.76 -23.54 7.00
CA SER A 461 -3.54 -23.40 5.56
C SER A 461 -4.53 -22.38 4.98
N ARG A 462 -4.04 -21.38 4.27
CA ARG A 462 -4.90 -20.46 3.49
C ARG A 462 -5.21 -21.13 2.16
N GLU A 463 -6.46 -21.47 1.94
CA GLU A 463 -6.94 -21.87 0.61
C GLU A 463 -7.09 -20.61 -0.26
N MET A 464 -6.57 -20.66 -1.49
CA MET A 464 -6.97 -19.69 -2.53
C MET A 464 -8.45 -19.98 -2.87
N ARG A 465 -9.27 -18.97 -2.80
CA ARG A 465 -10.69 -19.05 -3.17
C ARG A 465 -10.89 -18.50 -4.57
#